data_6c161be292e0b28d7207d2eca04b484a
#
_entry.id   6c161be292e0b28d7207d2eca04b484a
#
_cell.length_a   1.000
_cell.length_b   1.000
_cell.length_c   1.000
_cell.angle_alpha   90.00
_cell.angle_beta   90.00
_cell.angle_gamma   90.00
#
_symmetry.space_group_name_H-M   'P 1'
#
loop_
_entity.id
_entity.type
_entity.pdbx_description
1 polymer ?
#
loop_
_entity_poly.entity_id
_entity_poly.type
_entity_poly.pdbx_seq_one_letter_code
_entity_poly.pdbx_strand_id
1 'polypeptide(L)'
;MRRVAIVIALVVILIAGTAFTAGPGTLSVLDGIMGGGRGTARVREGVPFGTHGQKLDVWRPSGGAKTGLPVLIFWYGGGWVHGSRSAYAFAARAYAKAGYVVVMPDYRKVPDVRFPAFLQDGAEAVKWTRDHIEAAGGDPNRIAVAGHSAGAYTVAMLTLDPRWLRAEGVDPRIIKAAVGLCGPYDFYPFTARRAIDAMQGAADPVMTQPIHFARRDAPPMLLVSAG
;
A
#
# COMPACT_ATOMS: atom_id res chain seq x y z
N MET A 1 -25.71 -27.40 -25.77
CA MET A 1 -25.44 -27.32 -24.32
C MET A 1 -24.04 -27.81 -23.94
N ARG A 2 -23.61 -29.05 -24.26
CA ARG A 2 -22.24 -29.54 -23.90
C ARG A 2 -21.07 -28.67 -24.42
N ARG A 3 -21.13 -28.19 -25.66
CA ARG A 3 -20.05 -27.34 -26.23
C ARG A 3 -19.91 -25.98 -25.52
N VAL A 4 -21.04 -25.38 -25.11
CA VAL A 4 -21.03 -24.10 -24.35
C VAL A 4 -20.47 -24.31 -22.94
N ALA A 5 -20.82 -25.42 -22.27
CA ALA A 5 -20.28 -25.76 -20.96
C ALA A 5 -18.75 -26.00 -21.00
N ILE A 6 -18.23 -26.65 -22.07
CA ILE A 6 -16.80 -26.87 -22.26
C ILE A 6 -16.07 -25.54 -22.48
N VAL A 7 -16.61 -24.63 -23.29
CA VAL A 7 -16.03 -23.32 -23.53
C VAL A 7 -15.99 -22.49 -22.22
N ILE A 8 -17.08 -22.50 -21.46
CA ILE A 8 -17.14 -21.82 -20.15
C ILE A 8 -16.12 -22.43 -19.19
N ALA A 9 -16.00 -23.76 -19.11
CA ALA A 9 -15.02 -24.42 -18.26
C ALA A 9 -13.58 -24.08 -18.66
N LEU A 10 -13.25 -24.07 -19.95
CA LEU A 10 -11.93 -23.69 -20.46
C LEU A 10 -11.61 -22.22 -20.18
N VAL A 11 -12.58 -21.31 -20.30
CA VAL A 11 -12.43 -19.90 -19.96
C VAL A 11 -12.21 -19.73 -18.47
N VAL A 12 -12.92 -20.45 -17.61
CA VAL A 12 -12.74 -20.43 -16.16
C VAL A 12 -11.36 -20.97 -15.76
N ILE A 13 -10.91 -22.08 -16.38
CA ILE A 13 -9.59 -22.66 -16.14
C ILE A 13 -8.48 -21.69 -16.61
N LEU A 14 -8.64 -21.06 -17.77
CA LEU A 14 -7.70 -20.08 -18.28
C LEU A 14 -7.61 -18.85 -17.36
N ILE A 15 -8.75 -18.35 -16.87
CA ILE A 15 -8.82 -17.24 -15.91
C ILE A 15 -8.20 -17.65 -14.58
N ALA A 16 -8.47 -18.86 -14.07
CA ALA A 16 -7.88 -19.35 -12.83
C ALA A 16 -6.36 -19.57 -12.97
N GLY A 17 -5.91 -20.14 -14.10
CA GLY A 17 -4.48 -20.33 -14.37
C GLY A 17 -3.71 -19.01 -14.52
N THR A 18 -4.30 -18.02 -15.21
CA THR A 18 -3.71 -16.68 -15.32
C THR A 18 -3.75 -15.91 -14.01
N ALA A 19 -4.77 -16.12 -13.16
CA ALA A 19 -4.82 -15.50 -11.82
C ALA A 19 -3.72 -16.02 -10.90
N PHE A 20 -3.32 -17.28 -11.02
CA PHE A 20 -2.24 -17.86 -10.20
C PHE A 20 -0.84 -17.36 -10.61
N THR A 21 -0.64 -16.95 -11.87
CA THR A 21 0.62 -16.39 -12.39
C THR A 21 0.54 -14.88 -12.65
N ALA A 22 -0.64 -14.29 -12.47
CA ALA A 22 -0.92 -12.92 -12.85
C ALA A 22 -0.37 -11.93 -11.84
N GLY A 23 0.34 -10.94 -12.31
CA GLY A 23 0.75 -9.80 -11.51
C GLY A 23 -0.46 -8.97 -11.02
N PRO A 24 -0.25 -8.06 -10.04
CA PRO A 24 -1.32 -7.27 -9.42
C PRO A 24 -2.20 -6.51 -10.42
N GLY A 25 -1.65 -6.09 -11.56
CA GLY A 25 -2.41 -5.42 -12.62
C GLY A 25 -3.52 -6.28 -13.21
N THR A 26 -3.21 -7.55 -13.49
CA THR A 26 -4.21 -8.52 -13.99
C THR A 26 -5.29 -8.78 -12.96
N LEU A 27 -4.92 -8.90 -11.67
CA LEU A 27 -5.90 -9.03 -10.57
C LEU A 27 -6.85 -7.83 -10.52
N SER A 28 -6.34 -6.60 -10.70
CA SER A 28 -7.19 -5.40 -10.72
C SER A 28 -8.17 -5.38 -11.90
N VAL A 29 -7.75 -5.84 -13.07
CA VAL A 29 -8.61 -5.93 -14.25
C VAL A 29 -9.69 -7.00 -14.03
N LEU A 30 -9.31 -8.20 -13.60
CA LEU A 30 -10.25 -9.30 -13.34
C LEU A 30 -11.26 -8.91 -12.25
N ASP A 31 -10.82 -8.34 -11.14
CA ASP A 31 -11.70 -7.85 -10.09
C ASP A 31 -12.68 -6.79 -10.63
N GLY A 32 -12.20 -5.87 -11.48
CA GLY A 32 -13.06 -4.89 -12.14
C GLY A 32 -14.16 -5.52 -13.01
N ILE A 33 -13.80 -6.48 -13.85
CA ILE A 33 -14.73 -7.20 -14.73
C ILE A 33 -15.75 -8.04 -13.91
N MET A 34 -15.30 -8.65 -12.81
CA MET A 34 -16.15 -9.44 -11.91
C MET A 34 -17.04 -8.58 -10.98
N GLY A 35 -17.06 -7.27 -11.17
CA GLY A 35 -17.88 -6.37 -10.38
C GLY A 35 -17.26 -5.97 -9.03
N GLY A 36 -15.96 -6.11 -8.89
CA GLY A 36 -15.21 -5.69 -7.72
C GLY A 36 -15.37 -4.22 -7.36
N GLY A 37 -15.73 -3.37 -8.33
CA GLY A 37 -16.05 -1.98 -8.12
C GLY A 37 -17.43 -1.70 -7.49
N ARG A 38 -18.33 -2.69 -7.45
CA ARG A 38 -19.67 -2.51 -6.88
C ARG A 38 -19.59 -2.16 -5.39
N GLY A 39 -20.34 -1.16 -4.97
CA GLY A 39 -20.34 -0.71 -3.59
C GLY A 39 -19.12 0.14 -3.19
N THR A 40 -18.27 0.52 -4.14
CA THR A 40 -17.11 1.40 -3.90
C THR A 40 -17.03 2.53 -4.92
N ALA A 41 -16.39 3.63 -4.56
CA ALA A 41 -16.13 4.74 -5.46
C ALA A 41 -14.70 5.24 -5.29
N ARG A 42 -14.00 5.52 -6.40
CA ARG A 42 -12.78 6.31 -6.40
C ARG A 42 -13.21 7.78 -6.45
N VAL A 43 -13.09 8.46 -5.32
CA VAL A 43 -13.58 9.84 -5.15
C VAL A 43 -12.51 10.88 -5.46
N ARG A 44 -11.24 10.46 -5.49
CA ARG A 44 -10.13 11.28 -5.97
C ARG A 44 -9.17 10.41 -6.77
N GLU A 45 -8.67 10.92 -7.88
CA GLU A 45 -7.76 10.22 -8.78
C GLU A 45 -6.57 11.10 -9.11
N GLY A 46 -5.36 10.55 -8.93
CA GLY A 46 -4.13 11.22 -9.34
C GLY A 46 -3.87 12.54 -8.63
N VAL A 47 -4.33 12.70 -7.38
CA VAL A 47 -4.13 13.93 -6.60
C VAL A 47 -2.64 14.06 -6.28
N PRO A 48 -1.99 15.17 -6.62
CA PRO A 48 -0.61 15.40 -6.26
C PRO A 48 -0.46 15.55 -4.74
N PHE A 49 0.62 15.01 -4.20
CA PHE A 49 1.02 15.18 -2.82
C PHE A 49 2.56 15.26 -2.71
N GLY A 50 3.03 15.65 -1.53
CA GLY A 50 4.46 15.74 -1.26
C GLY A 50 5.17 16.80 -2.09
N THR A 51 6.49 16.78 -2.01
CA THR A 51 7.36 17.81 -2.61
C THR A 51 7.90 17.43 -3.98
N HIS A 52 7.67 16.18 -4.41
CA HIS A 52 8.23 15.64 -5.66
C HIS A 52 7.16 15.27 -6.70
N GLY A 53 5.92 15.72 -6.51
CA GLY A 53 4.84 15.51 -7.49
C GLY A 53 4.30 14.08 -7.55
N GLN A 54 4.49 13.30 -6.48
CA GLN A 54 3.85 11.99 -6.34
C GLN A 54 2.33 12.16 -6.37
N LYS A 55 1.63 11.09 -6.72
CA LYS A 55 0.17 11.11 -6.84
C LYS A 55 -0.46 10.03 -5.98
N LEU A 56 -1.68 10.29 -5.53
CA LEU A 56 -2.47 9.31 -4.81
C LEU A 56 -3.91 9.24 -5.33
N ASP A 57 -4.56 8.11 -5.05
CA ASP A 57 -5.99 7.92 -5.25
C ASP A 57 -6.68 7.74 -3.90
N VAL A 58 -7.94 8.18 -3.82
CA VAL A 58 -8.79 7.95 -2.64
C VAL A 58 -10.03 7.18 -3.05
N TRP A 59 -10.27 6.07 -2.36
CA TRP A 59 -11.42 5.20 -2.52
C TRP A 59 -12.28 5.20 -1.26
N ARG A 60 -13.58 4.98 -1.38
CA ARG A 60 -14.50 4.85 -0.24
C ARG A 60 -15.68 3.95 -0.57
N PRO A 61 -16.47 3.52 0.44
CA PRO A 61 -17.77 2.93 0.18
C PRO A 61 -18.64 3.87 -0.65
N SER A 62 -19.37 3.36 -1.65
CA SER A 62 -20.42 4.10 -2.34
C SER A 62 -21.74 4.09 -1.53
N GLY A 63 -22.64 5.01 -1.84
CA GLY A 63 -23.99 5.01 -1.23
C GLY A 63 -24.11 5.82 0.06
N GLY A 64 -24.00 7.13 -0.06
CA GLY A 64 -24.35 8.10 0.98
C GLY A 64 -23.16 8.85 1.59
N ALA A 65 -23.47 10.00 2.20
CA ALA A 65 -22.50 10.85 2.88
C ALA A 65 -22.14 10.26 4.24
N LYS A 66 -21.33 9.19 4.26
CA LYS A 66 -20.74 8.70 5.51
C LYS A 66 -19.51 9.54 5.82
N THR A 67 -19.45 10.07 7.02
CA THR A 67 -18.31 10.81 7.59
C THR A 67 -17.72 10.05 8.76
N GLY A 68 -16.49 10.36 9.15
CA GLY A 68 -15.83 9.71 10.29
C GLY A 68 -15.49 8.24 10.05
N LEU A 69 -15.35 7.83 8.77
CA LEU A 69 -14.96 6.46 8.44
C LEU A 69 -13.49 6.22 8.83
N PRO A 70 -13.13 5.00 9.25
CA PRO A 70 -11.73 4.66 9.45
C PRO A 70 -10.96 4.79 8.14
N VAL A 71 -9.70 5.18 8.24
CA VAL A 71 -8.82 5.42 7.10
C VAL A 71 -7.78 4.32 7.02
N LEU A 72 -7.51 3.84 5.82
CA LEU A 72 -6.40 2.93 5.52
C LEU A 72 -5.50 3.54 4.45
N ILE A 73 -4.22 3.72 4.75
CA ILE A 73 -3.23 4.04 3.72
C ILE A 73 -2.59 2.73 3.28
N PHE A 74 -2.62 2.44 1.98
CA PHE A 74 -2.10 1.19 1.45
C PHE A 74 -0.98 1.42 0.43
N TRP A 75 0.23 0.93 0.73
CA TRP A 75 1.36 0.94 -0.20
C TRP A 75 1.48 -0.39 -0.94
N TYR A 76 1.55 -0.29 -2.25
CA TYR A 76 1.71 -1.45 -3.13
C TYR A 76 3.15 -1.99 -3.14
N GLY A 77 3.28 -3.25 -3.55
CA GLY A 77 4.57 -3.90 -3.76
C GLY A 77 5.14 -3.66 -5.16
N GLY A 78 6.34 -4.18 -5.37
CA GLY A 78 7.04 -4.09 -6.66
C GLY A 78 8.55 -3.98 -6.51
N GLY A 79 9.10 -4.32 -5.34
CA GLY A 79 10.55 -4.37 -5.08
C GLY A 79 11.23 -3.01 -5.26
N TRP A 80 10.54 -1.92 -4.96
CA TRP A 80 10.98 -0.53 -5.15
C TRP A 80 11.29 -0.13 -6.59
N VAL A 81 11.03 -1.01 -7.57
CA VAL A 81 11.35 -0.80 -9.00
C VAL A 81 10.07 -0.67 -9.82
N HIS A 82 9.03 -1.42 -9.48
CA HIS A 82 7.77 -1.53 -10.23
C HIS A 82 6.57 -1.22 -9.34
N GLY A 83 5.38 -1.44 -9.91
CA GLY A 83 4.11 -1.25 -9.23
C GLY A 83 3.48 0.11 -9.50
N SER A 84 2.17 0.16 -9.29
CA SER A 84 1.36 1.37 -9.45
C SER A 84 0.07 1.26 -8.64
N ARG A 85 -0.53 2.40 -8.34
CA ARG A 85 -1.85 2.52 -7.71
C ARG A 85 -2.92 1.75 -8.48
N SER A 86 -2.92 1.87 -9.80
CA SER A 86 -3.88 1.19 -10.67
C SER A 86 -3.75 -0.33 -10.63
N ALA A 87 -2.51 -0.84 -10.57
CA ALA A 87 -2.27 -2.28 -10.47
C ALA A 87 -2.81 -2.89 -9.17
N TYR A 88 -2.92 -2.11 -8.10
CA TYR A 88 -3.44 -2.53 -6.80
C TYR A 88 -4.84 -2.01 -6.49
N ALA A 89 -5.57 -1.49 -7.48
CA ALA A 89 -6.93 -0.99 -7.27
C ALA A 89 -7.90 -2.05 -6.70
N PHE A 90 -7.66 -3.34 -6.94
CA PHE A 90 -8.42 -4.43 -6.32
C PHE A 90 -8.34 -4.38 -4.78
N ALA A 91 -7.16 -4.11 -4.21
CA ALA A 91 -6.98 -3.98 -2.78
C ALA A 91 -7.73 -2.76 -2.23
N ALA A 92 -7.63 -1.61 -2.92
CA ALA A 92 -8.39 -0.41 -2.53
C ALA A 92 -9.90 -0.68 -2.51
N ARG A 93 -10.43 -1.38 -3.53
CA ARG A 93 -11.85 -1.76 -3.58
C ARG A 93 -12.24 -2.71 -2.45
N ALA A 94 -11.39 -3.71 -2.16
CA ALA A 94 -11.65 -4.66 -1.08
C ALA A 94 -11.77 -3.95 0.29
N TYR A 95 -10.83 -3.10 0.62
CA TYR A 95 -10.85 -2.36 1.88
C TYR A 95 -11.96 -1.29 1.90
N ALA A 96 -12.26 -0.64 0.78
CA ALA A 96 -13.40 0.27 0.70
C ALA A 96 -14.73 -0.45 0.94
N LYS A 97 -14.92 -1.67 0.41
CA LYS A 97 -16.08 -2.51 0.72
C LYS A 97 -16.17 -2.87 2.21
N ALA A 98 -15.03 -3.03 2.87
CA ALA A 98 -14.96 -3.26 4.32
C ALA A 98 -15.25 -2.00 5.16
N GLY A 99 -15.53 -0.87 4.53
CA GLY A 99 -15.96 0.35 5.22
C GLY A 99 -14.88 1.40 5.45
N TYR A 100 -13.70 1.22 4.87
CA TYR A 100 -12.60 2.20 5.00
C TYR A 100 -12.64 3.27 3.91
N VAL A 101 -12.17 4.48 4.24
CA VAL A 101 -11.60 5.39 3.25
C VAL A 101 -10.17 4.94 2.99
N VAL A 102 -9.85 4.62 1.74
CA VAL A 102 -8.55 4.03 1.38
C VAL A 102 -7.74 5.03 0.57
N VAL A 103 -6.54 5.33 1.03
CA VAL A 103 -5.56 6.16 0.33
C VAL A 103 -4.51 5.26 -0.28
N MET A 104 -4.30 5.40 -1.60
CA MET A 104 -3.32 4.63 -2.37
C MET A 104 -2.24 5.57 -2.90
N PRO A 105 -1.14 5.83 -2.19
CA PRO A 105 -0.08 6.70 -2.67
C PRO A 105 0.88 5.98 -3.62
N ASP A 106 1.38 6.70 -4.61
CA ASP A 106 2.61 6.35 -5.30
C ASP A 106 3.83 6.70 -4.42
N TYR A 107 4.95 6.10 -4.73
CA TYR A 107 6.26 6.44 -4.16
C TYR A 107 7.29 6.41 -5.30
N ARG A 108 8.36 7.19 -5.17
CA ARG A 108 9.48 7.21 -6.12
C ARG A 108 10.23 5.88 -6.08
N LYS A 109 10.80 5.49 -7.20
CA LYS A 109 11.35 4.15 -7.40
C LYS A 109 12.78 4.21 -7.96
N VAL A 110 13.48 3.11 -7.81
CA VAL A 110 14.72 2.83 -8.54
C VAL A 110 14.41 2.80 -10.05
N PRO A 111 15.26 3.36 -10.92
CA PRO A 111 16.62 3.88 -10.65
C PRO A 111 16.67 5.35 -10.22
N ASP A 112 15.54 6.08 -10.30
CA ASP A 112 15.51 7.53 -10.10
C ASP A 112 15.90 7.92 -8.66
N VAL A 113 15.50 7.09 -7.70
CA VAL A 113 15.82 7.28 -6.28
C VAL A 113 16.21 5.96 -5.61
N ARG A 114 16.76 6.07 -4.40
CA ARG A 114 17.13 4.97 -3.50
C ARG A 114 16.69 5.29 -2.08
N PHE A 115 16.95 4.37 -1.15
CA PHE A 115 16.79 4.65 0.27
C PHE A 115 17.48 5.97 0.65
N PRO A 116 16.81 6.87 1.39
CA PRO A 116 15.51 6.68 2.05
C PRO A 116 14.30 7.32 1.30
N ALA A 117 14.43 7.75 0.05
CA ALA A 117 13.45 8.59 -0.64
C ALA A 117 12.01 8.05 -0.61
N PHE A 118 11.82 6.74 -0.83
CA PHE A 118 10.49 6.13 -0.80
C PHE A 118 9.88 6.09 0.61
N LEU A 119 10.67 6.19 1.68
CA LEU A 119 10.17 6.36 3.06
C LEU A 119 9.73 7.81 3.32
N GLN A 120 10.46 8.77 2.78
CA GLN A 120 10.08 10.19 2.83
C GLN A 120 8.75 10.38 2.12
N ASP A 121 8.58 9.82 0.91
CA ASP A 121 7.32 9.82 0.17
C ASP A 121 6.17 9.17 0.99
N GLY A 122 6.48 8.09 1.70
CA GLY A 122 5.54 7.45 2.60
C GLY A 122 5.09 8.34 3.75
N ALA A 123 6.01 9.07 4.37
CA ALA A 123 5.72 10.00 5.46
C ALA A 123 4.91 11.21 4.96
N GLU A 124 5.24 11.76 3.79
CA GLU A 124 4.47 12.81 3.12
C GLU A 124 3.03 12.35 2.82
N ALA A 125 2.83 11.08 2.43
CA ALA A 125 1.49 10.52 2.21
C ALA A 125 0.67 10.43 3.51
N VAL A 126 1.29 10.10 4.64
CA VAL A 126 0.62 10.12 5.95
C VAL A 126 0.23 11.55 6.32
N LYS A 127 1.12 12.51 6.14
CA LYS A 127 0.85 13.93 6.37
C LYS A 127 -0.32 14.42 5.51
N TRP A 128 -0.28 14.16 4.21
CA TRP A 128 -1.36 14.54 3.30
C TRP A 128 -2.70 13.94 3.76
N THR A 129 -2.69 12.67 4.15
CA THR A 129 -3.89 11.98 4.63
C THR A 129 -4.46 12.65 5.87
N ARG A 130 -3.62 12.95 6.87
CA ARG A 130 -4.03 13.68 8.08
C ARG A 130 -4.71 15.01 7.74
N ASP A 131 -4.12 15.75 6.79
CA ASP A 131 -4.52 17.12 6.50
C ASP A 131 -5.75 17.23 5.58
N HIS A 132 -6.10 16.16 4.82
CA HIS A 132 -7.09 16.28 3.74
C HIS A 132 -8.19 15.21 3.74
N ILE A 133 -8.09 14.14 4.55
CA ILE A 133 -8.96 12.98 4.37
C ILE A 133 -10.41 13.20 4.82
N GLU A 134 -10.66 14.18 5.67
CA GLU A 134 -12.01 14.55 6.11
C GLU A 134 -12.92 14.91 4.93
N ALA A 135 -12.37 15.61 3.94
CA ALA A 135 -13.10 15.98 2.71
C ALA A 135 -13.56 14.76 1.88
N ALA A 136 -12.97 13.59 2.12
CA ALA A 136 -13.38 12.31 1.55
C ALA A 136 -14.24 11.47 2.52
N GLY A 137 -14.55 11.99 3.69
CA GLY A 137 -15.35 11.35 4.74
C GLY A 137 -14.55 10.45 5.69
N GLY A 138 -13.20 10.49 5.65
CA GLY A 138 -12.34 9.77 6.58
C GLY A 138 -12.12 10.53 7.90
N ASP A 139 -11.81 9.80 8.96
CA ASP A 139 -11.42 10.36 10.25
C ASP A 139 -9.89 10.38 10.38
N PRO A 140 -9.23 11.55 10.41
CA PRO A 140 -7.78 11.65 10.52
C PRO A 140 -7.22 11.12 11.85
N ASN A 141 -8.07 10.88 12.85
CA ASN A 141 -7.68 10.28 14.12
C ASN A 141 -7.74 8.75 14.13
N ARG A 142 -8.20 8.14 13.04
CA ARG A 142 -8.42 6.69 12.89
C ARG A 142 -7.69 6.13 11.68
N ILE A 143 -6.39 6.41 11.57
CA ILE A 143 -5.54 5.98 10.45
C ILE A 143 -4.85 4.66 10.79
N ALA A 144 -5.12 3.64 9.98
CA ALA A 144 -4.33 2.41 9.90
C ALA A 144 -3.48 2.44 8.63
N VAL A 145 -2.41 1.66 8.63
CA VAL A 145 -1.51 1.53 7.47
C VAL A 145 -1.40 0.07 7.05
N ALA A 146 -1.37 -0.20 5.77
CA ALA A 146 -1.14 -1.54 5.23
C ALA A 146 -0.25 -1.49 4.00
N GLY A 147 0.40 -2.61 3.69
CA GLY A 147 1.22 -2.68 2.49
C GLY A 147 1.60 -4.11 2.12
N HIS A 148 2.01 -4.29 0.89
CA HIS A 148 2.46 -5.56 0.35
C HIS A 148 3.94 -5.47 -0.07
N SER A 149 4.76 -6.47 0.27
CA SER A 149 6.16 -6.58 -0.15
C SER A 149 6.96 -5.30 0.17
N ALA A 150 7.49 -4.58 -0.82
CA ALA A 150 8.16 -3.29 -0.63
C ALA A 150 7.28 -2.24 0.06
N GLY A 151 5.95 -2.27 -0.15
CA GLY A 151 5.00 -1.43 0.59
C GLY A 151 4.86 -1.84 2.05
N ALA A 152 4.94 -3.14 2.37
CA ALA A 152 4.95 -3.63 3.75
C ALA A 152 6.22 -3.21 4.51
N TYR A 153 7.36 -3.14 3.81
CA TYR A 153 8.58 -2.54 4.33
C TYR A 153 8.36 -1.07 4.74
N THR A 154 7.75 -0.27 3.84
CA THR A 154 7.41 1.14 4.14
C THR A 154 6.51 1.24 5.36
N VAL A 155 5.47 0.40 5.45
CA VAL A 155 4.57 0.31 6.62
C VAL A 155 5.37 0.04 7.90
N ALA A 156 6.25 -0.95 7.90
CA ALA A 156 7.03 -1.30 9.08
C ALA A 156 7.96 -0.15 9.50
N MET A 157 8.68 0.45 8.57
CA MET A 157 9.59 1.57 8.87
C MET A 157 8.84 2.80 9.40
N LEU A 158 7.73 3.21 8.79
CA LEU A 158 6.95 4.35 9.26
C LEU A 158 6.30 4.13 10.64
N THR A 159 5.97 2.86 10.94
CA THR A 159 5.34 2.49 12.21
C THR A 159 6.36 2.38 13.35
N LEU A 160 7.53 1.81 13.06
CA LEU A 160 8.52 1.48 14.08
C LEU A 160 9.55 2.58 14.31
N ASP A 161 9.96 3.29 13.24
CA ASP A 161 10.92 4.39 13.34
C ASP A 161 10.20 5.75 13.30
N PRO A 162 10.03 6.42 14.44
CA PRO A 162 9.28 7.66 14.53
C PRO A 162 9.94 8.85 13.82
N ARG A 163 11.20 8.74 13.41
CA ARG A 163 11.94 9.82 12.76
C ARG A 163 11.29 10.26 11.46
N TRP A 164 10.77 9.32 10.69
CA TRP A 164 10.16 9.57 9.39
C TRP A 164 8.94 10.49 9.49
N LEU A 165 8.00 10.17 10.37
CA LEU A 165 6.79 10.96 10.56
C LEU A 165 7.10 12.31 11.24
N ARG A 166 8.01 12.32 12.22
CA ARG A 166 8.43 13.56 12.89
C ARG A 166 9.10 14.55 11.93
N ALA A 167 9.86 14.08 10.95
CA ALA A 167 10.45 14.93 9.91
C ALA A 167 9.39 15.69 9.11
N GLU A 168 8.18 15.13 8.96
CA GLU A 168 7.03 15.76 8.32
C GLU A 168 6.11 16.53 9.29
N GLY A 169 6.50 16.70 10.54
CA GLY A 169 5.68 17.35 11.55
C GLY A 169 4.43 16.53 11.93
N VAL A 170 4.51 15.20 11.80
CA VAL A 170 3.42 14.28 12.14
C VAL A 170 3.75 13.53 13.42
N ASP A 171 2.81 13.50 14.37
CA ASP A 171 2.93 12.67 15.58
C ASP A 171 2.88 11.18 15.15
N PRO A 172 3.90 10.35 15.46
CA PRO A 172 3.90 8.93 15.11
C PRO A 172 2.71 8.14 15.66
N ARG A 173 2.06 8.60 16.74
CA ARG A 173 0.86 8.00 17.31
C ARG A 173 -0.38 8.12 16.43
N ILE A 174 -0.29 8.85 15.31
CA ILE A 174 -1.36 8.92 14.31
C ILE A 174 -1.67 7.54 13.73
N ILE A 175 -0.65 6.67 13.58
CA ILE A 175 -0.83 5.30 13.13
C ILE A 175 -1.42 4.48 14.28
N LYS A 176 -2.64 3.98 14.10
CA LYS A 176 -3.38 3.21 15.11
C LYS A 176 -3.18 1.69 14.98
N ALA A 177 -2.88 1.22 13.79
CA ALA A 177 -2.59 -0.19 13.49
C ALA A 177 -1.80 -0.31 12.19
N ALA A 178 -1.04 -1.37 12.06
CA ALA A 178 -0.24 -1.64 10.86
C ALA A 178 -0.41 -3.08 10.37
N VAL A 179 -0.46 -3.28 9.05
CA VAL A 179 -0.53 -4.60 8.42
C VAL A 179 0.55 -4.71 7.35
N GLY A 180 1.46 -5.63 7.53
CA GLY A 180 2.52 -5.93 6.55
C GLY A 180 2.29 -7.29 5.90
N LEU A 181 2.08 -7.32 4.59
CA LEU A 181 1.86 -8.52 3.80
C LEU A 181 3.14 -8.88 3.03
N CYS A 182 3.79 -10.00 3.37
CA CYS A 182 4.98 -10.52 2.69
C CYS A 182 6.13 -9.50 2.60
N GLY A 183 6.33 -8.70 3.65
CA GLY A 183 7.36 -7.66 3.69
C GLY A 183 8.73 -8.18 4.10
N PRO A 184 9.82 -7.54 3.63
CA PRO A 184 11.15 -7.75 4.15
C PRO A 184 11.34 -6.93 5.43
N TYR A 185 11.58 -7.57 6.57
CA TYR A 185 11.72 -6.91 7.86
C TYR A 185 13.11 -7.09 8.48
N ASP A 186 13.83 -8.15 8.08
CA ASP A 186 15.21 -8.45 8.39
C ASP A 186 15.82 -9.16 7.17
N PHE A 187 16.56 -8.44 6.33
CA PHE A 187 17.02 -8.94 5.02
C PHE A 187 18.44 -8.46 4.66
N TYR A 188 19.19 -7.99 5.64
CA TYR A 188 20.62 -7.72 5.48
C TYR A 188 21.44 -8.93 6.00
N PRO A 189 22.48 -9.35 5.28
CA PRO A 189 23.04 -8.79 4.05
C PRO A 189 22.12 -8.98 2.83
N PHE A 190 22.09 -7.98 1.95
CA PHE A 190 21.22 -8.00 0.77
C PHE A 190 21.68 -9.04 -0.25
N THR A 191 20.82 -9.97 -0.60
CA THR A 191 21.08 -11.00 -1.62
C THR A 191 20.29 -10.78 -2.91
N ALA A 192 19.10 -10.21 -2.81
CA ALA A 192 18.26 -9.93 -3.96
C ALA A 192 18.72 -8.63 -4.67
N ARG A 193 18.90 -8.67 -5.98
CA ARG A 193 19.35 -7.54 -6.80
C ARG A 193 18.54 -6.26 -6.54
N ARG A 194 17.20 -6.38 -6.46
CA ARG A 194 16.30 -5.25 -6.20
C ARG A 194 16.54 -4.61 -4.82
N ALA A 195 16.85 -5.42 -3.81
CA ALA A 195 17.18 -4.91 -2.47
C ALA A 195 18.53 -4.17 -2.49
N ILE A 196 19.55 -4.74 -3.16
CA ILE A 196 20.84 -4.09 -3.35
C ILE A 196 20.64 -2.73 -4.00
N ASP A 197 19.95 -2.68 -5.14
CA ASP A 197 19.75 -1.45 -5.90
C ASP A 197 18.93 -0.40 -5.11
N ALA A 198 17.92 -0.83 -4.34
CA ALA A 198 17.08 0.06 -3.55
C ALA A 198 17.78 0.62 -2.31
N MET A 199 18.63 -0.18 -1.64
CA MET A 199 19.29 0.19 -0.40
C MET A 199 20.71 0.73 -0.62
N GLN A 200 21.20 0.69 -1.85
CA GLN A 200 22.51 1.22 -2.21
C GLN A 200 22.60 2.71 -1.85
N GLY A 201 23.64 3.08 -1.10
CA GLY A 201 23.85 4.45 -0.64
C GLY A 201 23.34 4.73 0.78
N ALA A 202 22.71 3.74 1.45
CA ALA A 202 22.47 3.86 2.89
C ALA A 202 23.81 3.91 3.62
N ALA A 203 24.00 4.93 4.46
CA ALA A 203 25.24 5.11 5.24
C ALA A 203 25.49 3.92 6.18
N ASP A 204 24.44 3.36 6.73
CA ASP A 204 24.45 2.13 7.53
C ASP A 204 23.35 1.20 7.03
N PRO A 205 23.71 0.11 6.33
CA PRO A 205 22.74 -0.85 5.81
C PRO A 205 21.94 -1.58 6.91
N VAL A 206 22.50 -1.75 8.09
CA VAL A 206 21.79 -2.37 9.23
C VAL A 206 20.61 -1.50 9.65
N MET A 207 20.76 -0.19 9.62
CA MET A 207 19.70 0.77 9.95
C MET A 207 18.63 0.92 8.86
N THR A 208 18.72 0.16 7.77
CA THR A 208 17.62 0.02 6.81
C THR A 208 16.62 -1.07 7.20
N GLN A 209 16.92 -1.87 8.24
CA GLN A 209 16.14 -3.04 8.60
C GLN A 209 15.07 -2.70 9.64
N PRO A 210 13.77 -2.92 9.36
CA PRO A 210 12.68 -2.64 10.31
C PRO A 210 12.86 -3.28 11.68
N ILE A 211 13.45 -4.47 11.74
CA ILE A 211 13.65 -5.22 12.99
C ILE A 211 14.43 -4.42 14.05
N HIS A 212 15.36 -3.57 13.63
CA HIS A 212 16.17 -2.75 14.55
C HIS A 212 15.39 -1.63 15.22
N PHE A 213 14.19 -1.32 14.73
CA PHE A 213 13.31 -0.30 15.29
C PHE A 213 12.15 -0.89 16.10
N ALA A 214 12.15 -2.21 16.34
CA ALA A 214 11.13 -2.86 17.14
C ALA A 214 11.08 -2.24 18.55
N ARG A 215 9.87 -1.82 18.97
CA ARG A 215 9.67 -1.13 20.26
C ARG A 215 8.36 -1.56 20.90
N ARG A 216 8.32 -1.53 22.25
CA ARG A 216 7.17 -2.02 23.04
C ARG A 216 5.92 -1.14 22.91
N ASP A 217 6.10 0.15 22.65
CA ASP A 217 5.04 1.14 22.48
C ASP A 217 4.60 1.31 21.01
N ALA A 218 4.99 0.38 20.12
CA ALA A 218 4.48 0.33 18.76
C ALA A 218 2.96 0.04 18.76
N PRO A 219 2.20 0.60 17.81
CA PRO A 219 0.80 0.23 17.66
C PRO A 219 0.67 -1.26 17.29
N PRO A 220 -0.51 -1.88 17.46
CA PRO A 220 -0.73 -3.26 17.03
C PRO A 220 -0.31 -3.48 15.58
N MET A 221 0.46 -4.55 15.34
CA MET A 221 0.96 -4.92 14.02
C MET A 221 0.57 -6.35 13.68
N LEU A 222 0.06 -6.57 12.48
CA LEU A 222 -0.12 -7.89 11.87
C LEU A 222 0.90 -8.05 10.74
N LEU A 223 1.82 -9.00 10.89
CA LEU A 223 2.81 -9.32 9.87
C LEU A 223 2.50 -10.71 9.29
N VAL A 224 2.28 -10.77 7.99
CA VAL A 224 1.98 -12.02 7.27
C VAL A 224 3.17 -12.33 6.37
N SER A 225 3.75 -13.52 6.50
CA SER A 225 4.79 -14.02 5.60
C SER A 225 4.19 -14.95 4.54
N ALA A 226 4.79 -14.98 3.34
CA ALA A 226 4.61 -16.09 2.42
C ALA A 226 5.45 -17.26 2.95
N GLY A 227 4.84 -18.44 3.06
CA GLY A 227 5.55 -19.68 3.40
C GLY A 227 6.48 -20.13 2.28
#